data_b10b2004564ce6d3b6ea28b45d575ac0
#
_entry.id   b10b2004564ce6d3b6ea28b45d575ac0
#
_cell.length_a   1.000
_cell.length_b   1.000
_cell.length_c   1.000
_cell.angle_alpha   90.00
_cell.angle_beta   90.00
_cell.angle_gamma   90.00
#
_symmetry.space_group_name_H-M   'P 1'
#
loop_
_entity.id
_entity.type
_entity.pdbx_description
1 polymer ?
#
loop_
_entity_poly.entity_id
_entity_poly.type
_entity_poly.pdbx_seq_one_letter_code
_entity_poly.pdbx_strand_id
1 'polypeptide(L)'
;MKHLLTLLSFFTLLSCHSAQTVQVVAAPPAPAAKAAGTFVTWDKKMVDLGPVKKGETRTTFFEFTNTSGADIQIDIVDACECTKVDFPRGVFVPGTTGRLGVVFDSKDKDASETIGITVVFKQNDEKGNPRIESVEYKFELVK
;
A
#
# COMPACT_ATOMS: atom_id res chain seq x y z
N MET A 1 -76.56 53.13 9.78
CA MET A 1 -76.57 53.09 8.31
C MET A 1 -75.20 52.63 7.83
N LYS A 2 -75.19 51.39 7.36
CA LYS A 2 -74.59 51.02 6.06
C LYS A 2 -73.04 51.19 6.00
N HIS A 3 -72.21 50.31 5.64
CA HIS A 3 -72.20 49.07 4.80
C HIS A 3 -70.99 48.27 5.22
N LEU A 4 -71.18 47.06 5.55
CA LEU A 4 -70.66 45.80 5.07
C LEU A 4 -69.80 45.93 3.78
N LEU A 5 -68.49 45.62 3.89
CA LEU A 5 -67.70 45.20 2.76
C LEU A 5 -66.69 44.15 3.19
N THR A 6 -67.03 42.98 2.86
CA THR A 6 -66.26 41.72 2.94
C THR A 6 -65.07 41.85 1.96
N LEU A 7 -63.83 41.74 2.47
CA LEU A 7 -62.65 41.52 1.62
C LEU A 7 -62.07 40.16 1.95
N LEU A 8 -62.33 39.28 1.04
CA LEU A 8 -61.82 37.89 1.02
C LEU A 8 -60.35 37.95 0.63
N SER A 9 -59.42 37.84 1.57
CA SER A 9 -58.01 37.75 1.32
C SER A 9 -57.60 36.33 1.03
N PHE A 10 -57.27 36.07 -0.23
CA PHE A 10 -56.79 34.83 -0.77
C PHE A 10 -55.35 34.59 -0.25
N PHE A 11 -55.16 33.72 0.72
CA PHE A 11 -53.83 33.36 1.22
C PHE A 11 -53.30 32.24 0.37
N THR A 12 -52.47 32.58 -0.64
CA THR A 12 -51.73 31.61 -1.43
C THR A 12 -50.56 31.06 -0.62
N LEU A 13 -50.68 29.82 -0.15
CA LEU A 13 -49.59 29.09 0.46
C LEU A 13 -48.58 28.73 -0.61
N LEU A 14 -47.46 29.44 -0.65
CA LEU A 14 -46.28 29.03 -1.40
C LEU A 14 -45.59 27.89 -0.65
N SER A 15 -45.85 26.67 -1.11
CA SER A 15 -45.19 25.46 -0.63
C SER A 15 -43.74 25.45 -1.17
N CYS A 16 -42.79 25.88 -0.34
CA CYS A 16 -41.37 25.65 -0.61
C CYS A 16 -41.07 24.17 -0.45
N HIS A 17 -40.98 23.45 -1.56
CA HIS A 17 -40.36 22.13 -1.61
C HIS A 17 -38.87 22.29 -1.46
N SER A 18 -38.36 22.12 -0.24
CA SER A 18 -36.93 21.91 0.01
C SER A 18 -36.56 20.52 -0.50
N ALA A 19 -35.95 20.45 -1.67
CA ALA A 19 -35.27 19.24 -2.11
C ALA A 19 -34.11 18.93 -1.16
N GLN A 20 -34.31 18.02 -0.24
CA GLN A 20 -33.23 17.43 0.55
C GLN A 20 -32.39 16.58 -0.40
N THR A 21 -31.24 17.11 -0.78
CA THR A 21 -30.19 16.33 -1.42
C THR A 21 -29.69 15.32 -0.38
N VAL A 22 -30.12 14.07 -0.52
CA VAL A 22 -29.56 12.98 0.26
C VAL A 22 -28.10 12.82 -0.19
N GLN A 23 -27.18 13.39 0.57
CA GLN A 23 -25.78 13.04 0.45
C GLN A 23 -25.64 11.59 0.85
N VAL A 24 -25.42 10.73 -0.12
CA VAL A 24 -24.95 9.37 0.12
C VAL A 24 -23.54 9.51 0.70
N VAL A 25 -23.47 9.53 2.03
CA VAL A 25 -22.20 9.34 2.73
C VAL A 25 -21.76 7.93 2.40
N ALA A 26 -20.74 7.83 1.55
CA ALA A 26 -20.10 6.57 1.28
C ALA A 26 -19.69 5.98 2.64
N ALA A 27 -20.24 4.84 3.01
CA ALA A 27 -19.84 4.11 4.19
C ALA A 27 -18.32 3.89 4.13
N PRO A 28 -17.59 4.07 5.24
CA PRO A 28 -16.17 3.72 5.28
C PRO A 28 -16.03 2.27 4.83
N PRO A 29 -15.00 1.93 4.03
CA PRO A 29 -14.79 0.56 3.60
C PRO A 29 -14.79 -0.35 4.83
N ALA A 30 -15.65 -1.36 4.80
CA ALA A 30 -15.73 -2.35 5.86
C ALA A 30 -14.31 -2.90 6.11
N PRO A 31 -13.90 -3.12 7.37
CA PRO A 31 -12.60 -3.72 7.66
C PRO A 31 -12.54 -5.05 6.92
N ALA A 32 -11.54 -5.15 6.02
CA ALA A 32 -11.30 -6.33 5.23
C ALA A 32 -11.22 -7.53 6.18
N ALA A 33 -12.07 -8.51 5.94
CA ALA A 33 -12.15 -9.73 6.73
C ALA A 33 -10.73 -10.31 6.88
N LYS A 34 -10.34 -10.55 8.13
CA LYS A 34 -9.08 -11.14 8.54
C LYS A 34 -8.85 -12.44 7.78
N ALA A 35 -8.11 -12.37 6.68
CA ALA A 35 -7.59 -13.55 6.01
C ALA A 35 -6.60 -14.19 6.98
N ALA A 36 -6.97 -15.34 7.52
CA ALA A 36 -6.11 -16.09 8.42
C ALA A 36 -4.83 -16.48 7.67
N GLY A 37 -3.68 -15.98 8.09
CA GLY A 37 -2.44 -16.68 7.85
C GLY A 37 -1.20 -15.91 7.43
N THR A 38 -1.23 -14.83 6.70
CA THR A 38 0.00 -14.14 6.27
C THR A 38 0.11 -12.74 6.85
N PHE A 39 1.28 -12.40 7.38
CA PHE A 39 1.56 -11.08 7.93
C PHE A 39 1.53 -10.02 6.85
N VAL A 40 2.18 -10.28 5.73
CA VAL A 40 2.10 -9.49 4.49
C VAL A 40 1.97 -10.44 3.30
N THR A 41 1.33 -9.97 2.24
CA THR A 41 1.25 -10.67 0.95
C THR A 41 2.07 -9.92 -0.06
N TRP A 42 3.04 -10.58 -0.67
CA TRP A 42 3.88 -10.03 -1.74
C TRP A 42 3.22 -10.29 -3.10
N ASP A 43 3.24 -9.31 -3.98
CA ASP A 43 2.85 -9.49 -5.39
C ASP A 43 3.75 -10.55 -6.05
N LYS A 44 5.06 -10.42 -5.81
CA LYS A 44 6.08 -11.38 -6.21
C LYS A 44 7.21 -11.41 -5.19
N LYS A 45 7.75 -12.58 -4.91
CA LYS A 45 8.92 -12.74 -4.03
C LYS A 45 10.23 -12.92 -4.79
N MET A 46 10.16 -13.16 -6.11
CA MET A 46 11.31 -13.34 -6.99
C MET A 46 11.16 -12.48 -8.24
N VAL A 47 12.23 -11.78 -8.61
CA VAL A 47 12.34 -11.03 -9.87
C VAL A 47 13.53 -11.52 -10.67
N ASP A 48 13.35 -11.75 -11.95
CA ASP A 48 14.43 -12.02 -12.89
C ASP A 48 14.79 -10.73 -13.63
N LEU A 49 16.02 -10.23 -13.44
CA LEU A 49 16.54 -9.04 -14.12
C LEU A 49 17.05 -9.37 -15.52
N GLY A 50 17.13 -10.66 -15.85
CA GLY A 50 17.68 -11.15 -17.12
C GLY A 50 19.19 -10.90 -17.27
N PRO A 51 19.68 -10.79 -18.52
CA PRO A 51 21.08 -10.54 -18.79
C PRO A 51 21.50 -9.12 -18.38
N VAL A 52 22.60 -9.02 -17.63
CA VAL A 52 23.19 -7.78 -17.11
C VAL A 52 24.68 -7.78 -17.44
N LYS A 53 25.21 -6.71 -18.04
CA LYS A 53 26.65 -6.56 -18.27
C LYS A 53 27.34 -6.12 -17.00
N LYS A 54 28.60 -6.54 -16.78
CA LYS A 54 29.41 -6.06 -15.66
C LYS A 54 29.51 -4.53 -15.68
N GLY A 55 29.25 -3.89 -14.56
CA GLY A 55 29.20 -2.43 -14.39
C GLY A 55 27.87 -1.79 -14.79
N GLU A 56 26.87 -2.59 -15.19
CA GLU A 56 25.54 -2.09 -15.51
C GLU A 56 24.69 -1.98 -14.22
N THR A 57 23.87 -0.94 -14.15
CA THR A 57 22.90 -0.75 -13.08
C THR A 57 21.51 -1.16 -13.58
N ARG A 58 20.78 -1.92 -12.77
CA ARG A 58 19.38 -2.31 -13.01
C ARG A 58 18.50 -1.86 -11.88
N THR A 59 17.26 -1.51 -12.20
CA THR A 59 16.23 -1.14 -11.22
C THR A 59 15.07 -2.10 -11.29
N THR A 60 14.51 -2.41 -10.14
CA THR A 60 13.28 -3.19 -10.00
C THR A 60 12.52 -2.74 -8.74
N PHE A 61 11.43 -3.41 -8.45
CA PHE A 61 10.68 -3.17 -7.22
C PHE A 61 9.94 -4.43 -6.75
N PHE A 62 9.62 -4.43 -5.46
CA PHE A 62 8.72 -5.40 -4.83
C PHE A 62 7.57 -4.65 -4.19
N GLU A 63 6.38 -5.20 -4.30
CA GLU A 63 5.19 -4.66 -3.63
C GLU A 63 4.62 -5.68 -2.67
N PHE A 64 4.18 -5.20 -1.51
CA PHE A 64 3.50 -6.01 -0.52
C PHE A 64 2.23 -5.33 -0.05
N THR A 65 1.25 -6.11 0.37
CA THR A 65 0.03 -5.64 1.01
C THR A 65 0.04 -6.08 2.47
N ASN A 66 -0.28 -5.17 3.38
CA ASN A 66 -0.48 -5.51 4.78
C ASN A 66 -1.74 -6.36 4.94
N THR A 67 -1.56 -7.63 5.26
CA THR A 67 -2.64 -8.60 5.49
C THR A 67 -2.74 -9.03 6.96
N SER A 68 -1.96 -8.41 7.86
CA SER A 68 -1.90 -8.78 9.29
C SER A 68 -3.16 -8.43 10.09
N GLY A 69 -4.00 -7.52 9.58
CA GLY A 69 -5.14 -7.00 10.30
C GLY A 69 -4.81 -5.94 11.37
N ALA A 70 -3.55 -5.52 11.46
CA ALA A 70 -3.07 -4.45 12.34
C ALA A 70 -2.11 -3.53 11.58
N ASP A 71 -1.80 -2.37 12.15
CA ASP A 71 -0.81 -1.46 11.60
C ASP A 71 0.58 -2.08 11.62
N ILE A 72 1.32 -1.97 10.51
CA ILE A 72 2.70 -2.45 10.43
C ILE A 72 3.63 -1.35 9.94
N GLN A 73 4.91 -1.48 10.27
CA GLN A 73 5.96 -0.56 9.83
C GLN A 73 7.25 -1.34 9.57
N ILE A 74 7.92 -1.02 8.47
CA ILE A 74 9.26 -1.54 8.20
C ILE A 74 10.24 -0.85 9.16
N ASP A 75 11.10 -1.63 9.80
CA ASP A 75 12.19 -1.16 10.66
C ASP A 75 13.49 -1.06 9.87
N ILE A 76 13.94 -2.19 9.34
CA ILE A 76 15.19 -2.32 8.61
C ILE A 76 14.95 -3.11 7.31
N VAL A 77 15.68 -2.74 6.28
CA VAL A 77 15.84 -3.56 5.08
C VAL A 77 17.34 -3.78 4.87
N ASP A 78 17.74 -5.03 4.78
CA ASP A 78 19.10 -5.47 4.58
C ASP A 78 19.29 -6.18 3.25
N ALA A 79 20.40 -5.90 2.57
CA ALA A 79 20.79 -6.50 1.29
C ALA A 79 22.31 -6.44 1.14
N CYS A 80 22.86 -7.06 0.07
CA CYS A 80 24.29 -6.94 -0.23
C CYS A 80 24.68 -5.48 -0.56
N GLU A 81 25.96 -5.13 -0.43
CA GLU A 81 26.49 -3.79 -0.79
C GLU A 81 26.23 -3.42 -2.27
N CYS A 82 26.00 -4.43 -3.11
CA CYS A 82 25.65 -4.29 -4.52
C CYS A 82 24.21 -3.80 -4.75
N THR A 83 23.42 -3.65 -3.67
CA THR A 83 21.98 -3.37 -3.74
C THR A 83 21.61 -2.22 -2.83
N LYS A 84 21.00 -1.18 -3.40
CA LYS A 84 20.37 -0.10 -2.64
C LYS A 84 18.87 -0.34 -2.63
N VAL A 85 18.27 -0.28 -1.45
CA VAL A 85 16.82 -0.41 -1.31
C VAL A 85 16.25 0.87 -0.74
N ASP A 86 15.33 1.47 -1.49
CA ASP A 86 14.50 2.56 -1.02
C ASP A 86 13.14 2.02 -0.55
N PHE A 87 12.74 2.37 0.65
CA PHE A 87 11.51 1.87 1.24
C PHE A 87 10.80 2.93 2.09
N PRO A 88 9.47 2.94 2.10
CA PRO A 88 8.70 3.91 2.86
C PRO A 88 8.84 3.66 4.37
N ARG A 89 9.06 4.75 5.13
CA ARG A 89 9.24 4.73 6.59
C ARG A 89 7.93 4.90 7.37
N GLY A 90 6.81 5.04 6.66
CA GLY A 90 5.50 5.25 7.26
C GLY A 90 4.85 3.98 7.81
N VAL A 91 3.68 4.17 8.42
CA VAL A 91 2.81 3.09 8.89
C VAL A 91 1.93 2.62 7.75
N PHE A 92 1.79 1.32 7.60
CA PHE A 92 0.86 0.68 6.67
C PHE A 92 -0.34 0.15 7.45
N VAL A 93 -1.50 0.77 7.27
CA VAL A 93 -2.74 0.26 7.84
C VAL A 93 -3.19 -1.01 7.10
N PRO A 94 -4.05 -1.87 7.70
CA PRO A 94 -4.53 -3.09 7.05
C PRO A 94 -5.09 -2.84 5.64
N GLY A 95 -4.68 -3.67 4.69
CA GLY A 95 -5.10 -3.60 3.29
C GLY A 95 -4.32 -2.59 2.44
N THR A 96 -3.41 -1.80 3.01
CA THR A 96 -2.58 -0.88 2.22
C THR A 96 -1.35 -1.57 1.64
N THR A 97 -0.87 -1.04 0.51
CA THR A 97 0.29 -1.55 -0.21
C THR A 97 1.51 -0.69 0.06
N GLY A 98 2.66 -1.35 0.28
CA GLY A 98 3.98 -0.75 0.34
C GLY A 98 4.84 -1.20 -0.84
N ARG A 99 5.81 -0.36 -1.23
CA ARG A 99 6.72 -0.65 -2.33
C ARG A 99 8.17 -0.45 -1.93
N LEU A 100 9.02 -1.45 -2.23
CA LEU A 100 10.46 -1.37 -2.10
C LEU A 100 11.05 -1.10 -3.48
N GLY A 101 11.72 0.04 -3.65
CA GLY A 101 12.50 0.33 -4.85
C GLY A 101 13.88 -0.30 -4.71
N VAL A 102 14.36 -1.03 -5.72
CA VAL A 102 15.65 -1.74 -5.69
C VAL A 102 16.52 -1.25 -6.83
N VAL A 103 17.74 -0.86 -6.51
CA VAL A 103 18.78 -0.50 -7.46
C VAL A 103 19.95 -1.46 -7.27
N PHE A 104 20.21 -2.28 -8.28
CA PHE A 104 21.31 -3.23 -8.35
C PHE A 104 22.46 -2.65 -9.18
N ASP A 105 23.70 -2.74 -8.68
CA ASP A 105 24.94 -2.37 -9.37
C ASP A 105 25.81 -3.62 -9.54
N SER A 106 26.09 -3.99 -10.78
CA SER A 106 26.83 -5.21 -11.12
C SER A 106 28.36 -5.02 -11.21
N LYS A 107 28.89 -3.84 -10.86
CA LYS A 107 30.32 -3.50 -11.07
C LYS A 107 31.28 -4.49 -10.41
N ASP A 108 30.94 -4.98 -9.22
CA ASP A 108 31.77 -5.88 -8.40
C ASP A 108 31.32 -7.33 -8.51
N LYS A 109 30.52 -7.68 -9.53
CA LYS A 109 30.03 -9.03 -9.77
C LYS A 109 30.89 -9.76 -10.79
N ASP A 110 31.17 -11.02 -10.50
CA ASP A 110 32.00 -11.89 -11.38
C ASP A 110 31.20 -13.10 -11.90
N ALA A 111 30.01 -13.36 -11.38
CA ALA A 111 29.14 -14.44 -11.79
C ALA A 111 27.65 -14.06 -11.69
N SER A 112 26.80 -14.85 -12.35
CA SER A 112 25.36 -14.80 -12.20
C SER A 112 24.96 -15.26 -10.79
N GLU A 113 24.05 -14.57 -10.14
CA GLU A 113 23.67 -14.84 -8.77
C GLU A 113 22.18 -14.58 -8.52
N THR A 114 21.68 -15.11 -7.41
CA THR A 114 20.43 -14.72 -6.78
C THR A 114 20.75 -13.93 -5.52
N ILE A 115 20.18 -12.75 -5.39
CA ILE A 115 20.42 -11.81 -4.29
C ILE A 115 19.17 -11.74 -3.43
N GLY A 116 19.33 -12.00 -2.13
CA GLY A 116 18.28 -11.86 -1.14
C GLY A 116 18.20 -10.44 -0.57
N ILE A 117 16.99 -10.01 -0.27
CA ILE A 117 16.67 -8.78 0.44
C ILE A 117 15.84 -9.18 1.66
N THR A 118 16.31 -8.85 2.84
CA THR A 118 15.64 -9.13 4.11
C THR A 118 14.90 -7.88 4.59
N VAL A 119 13.62 -8.03 4.90
CA VAL A 119 12.77 -6.96 5.40
C VAL A 119 12.34 -7.29 6.82
N VAL A 120 12.76 -6.47 7.76
CA VAL A 120 12.42 -6.59 9.18
C VAL A 120 11.34 -5.57 9.52
N PHE A 121 10.26 -6.02 10.13
CA PHE A 121 9.18 -5.16 10.60
C PHE A 121 9.32 -4.89 12.10
N LYS A 122 8.80 -3.75 12.55
CA LYS A 122 8.78 -3.39 13.98
C LYS A 122 7.88 -4.29 14.83
N GLN A 123 6.94 -4.96 14.18
CA GLN A 123 6.00 -5.86 14.84
C GLN A 123 6.66 -7.21 15.11
N ASN A 124 6.36 -7.75 16.28
CA ASN A 124 6.82 -9.07 16.68
C ASN A 124 5.78 -10.16 16.34
N ASP A 125 6.24 -11.39 16.26
CA ASP A 125 5.39 -12.57 16.22
C ASP A 125 4.83 -12.89 17.63
N GLU A 126 4.02 -13.95 17.73
CA GLU A 126 3.43 -14.40 18.99
C GLU A 126 4.46 -14.86 20.02
N LYS A 127 5.70 -15.12 19.60
CA LYS A 127 6.82 -15.54 20.45
C LYS A 127 7.72 -14.38 20.86
N GLY A 128 7.43 -13.16 20.39
CA GLY A 128 8.19 -11.96 20.66
C GLY A 128 9.39 -11.74 19.73
N ASN A 129 9.54 -12.52 18.64
CA ASN A 129 10.59 -12.30 17.65
C ASN A 129 10.14 -11.29 16.60
N PRO A 130 11.07 -10.48 16.04
CA PRO A 130 10.75 -9.58 14.94
C PRO A 130 10.15 -10.35 13.76
N ARG A 131 9.13 -9.77 13.12
CA ARG A 131 8.60 -10.28 11.85
C ARG A 131 9.59 -10.00 10.74
N ILE A 132 10.04 -11.05 10.07
CA ILE A 132 11.03 -11.01 8.99
C ILE A 132 10.42 -11.62 7.74
N GLU A 133 10.55 -10.90 6.63
CA GLU A 133 10.19 -11.37 5.30
C GLU A 133 11.39 -11.28 4.37
N SER A 134 11.42 -12.12 3.33
CA SER A 134 12.48 -12.11 2.34
C SER A 134 11.90 -12.07 0.94
N VAL A 135 12.56 -11.30 0.08
CA VAL A 135 12.33 -11.27 -1.37
C VAL A 135 13.67 -11.37 -2.07
N GLU A 136 13.68 -11.81 -3.31
CA GLU A 136 14.91 -12.10 -4.04
C GLU A 136 14.82 -11.58 -5.46
N TYR A 137 15.98 -11.24 -6.04
CA TYR A 137 16.11 -11.08 -7.47
C TYR A 137 17.31 -11.88 -7.99
N LYS A 138 17.24 -12.31 -9.22
CA LYS A 138 18.35 -12.98 -9.90
C LYS A 138 18.72 -12.24 -11.18
N PHE A 139 19.97 -12.42 -11.60
CA PHE A 139 20.48 -11.89 -12.85
C PHE A 139 21.43 -12.88 -13.51
N GLU A 140 21.59 -12.77 -14.82
CA GLU A 140 22.59 -13.49 -15.60
C GLU A 140 23.70 -12.50 -15.99
N LEU A 141 24.92 -12.71 -15.48
CA LEU A 141 26.05 -11.85 -15.82
C LEU A 141 26.57 -12.21 -17.20
N VAL A 142 26.47 -11.27 -18.13
CA VAL A 142 27.01 -11.42 -19.50
C VAL A 142 28.29 -10.60 -19.71
N LYS A 143 29.17 -11.11 -20.56
CA LYS A 143 30.46 -10.47 -20.89
C LYS A 143 30.29 -9.38 -21.91
#